data_0904561491ad5b5c0c65d3abb3f25f47
#
_entry.id   0904561491ad5b5c0c65d3abb3f25f47
#
_cell.length_a   1.000
_cell.length_b   1.000
_cell.length_c   1.000
_cell.angle_alpha   90.00
_cell.angle_beta   90.00
_cell.angle_gamma   90.00
#
_symmetry.space_group_name_H-M   'P 1'
#
loop_
_entity.id
_entity.type
_entity.pdbx_description
1 polymer ?
#
loop_
_entity_poly.entity_id
_entity_poly.type
_entity_poly.pdbx_seq_one_letter_code
_entity_poly.pdbx_strand_id
1 'polypeptide(L)' 'HDALPIFLIGQYAQKYYLPENELNVTETVHHFRDFLPHFLPLVHPSPRNQIWLKKNPWFEQEIVPTLQKQVKAILSR' A
#
# COMPACT_ATOMS: atom_id res chain seq x y z
N HIS A 1 -16.86 8.60 -5.12
CA HIS A 1 -16.87 9.17 -3.85
C HIS A 1 -15.48 9.51 -3.31
N ASP A 2 -15.42 10.48 -2.43
CA ASP A 2 -14.14 11.11 -2.06
C ASP A 2 -13.44 10.50 -0.86
N ALA A 3 -13.92 9.38 -0.35
CA ALA A 3 -13.28 8.76 0.79
C ALA A 3 -11.90 8.21 0.42
N LEU A 4 -10.90 8.50 1.25
CA LEU A 4 -9.57 7.93 1.09
C LEU A 4 -9.53 6.51 1.59
N PRO A 5 -8.70 5.67 0.99
CA PRO A 5 -8.44 4.37 1.58
C PRO A 5 -7.71 4.52 2.92
N ILE A 6 -7.90 3.55 3.80
CA ILE A 6 -7.11 3.46 5.01
C ILE A 6 -5.76 2.86 4.62
N PHE A 7 -4.67 3.53 4.97
CA PHE A 7 -3.32 3.06 4.65
C PHE A 7 -2.88 2.01 5.67
N LEU A 8 -2.60 0.80 5.19
CA LEU A 8 -2.20 -0.31 6.03
C LEU A 8 -0.69 -0.51 5.94
N ILE A 9 0.03 0.22 6.77
CA ILE A 9 1.49 0.24 6.74
C ILE A 9 2.06 -0.89 7.58
N GLY A 10 2.69 -1.87 6.92
CA GLY A 10 3.35 -2.98 7.58
C GLY A 10 2.41 -4.11 7.98
N GLN A 11 3.01 -5.17 8.53
CA GLN A 11 2.30 -6.42 8.75
C GLN A 11 1.25 -6.34 9.86
N TYR A 12 1.48 -5.54 10.89
CA TYR A 12 0.53 -5.48 12.00
C TYR A 12 -0.78 -4.82 11.58
N ALA A 13 -0.70 -3.69 10.87
CA ALA A 13 -1.90 -3.02 10.37
C ALA A 13 -2.64 -3.92 9.39
N GLN A 14 -1.91 -4.59 8.50
CA GLN A 14 -2.52 -5.47 7.51
C GLN A 14 -3.24 -6.65 8.17
N LYS A 15 -2.63 -7.27 9.17
CA LYS A 15 -3.28 -8.36 9.89
C LYS A 15 -4.49 -7.91 10.68
N TYR A 16 -4.43 -6.72 11.24
CA TYR A 16 -5.54 -6.18 12.03
C TYR A 16 -6.78 -5.93 11.17
N TYR A 17 -6.60 -5.30 10.01
CA TYR A 17 -7.71 -4.92 9.14
C TYR A 17 -8.07 -5.98 8.10
N LEU A 18 -7.16 -6.90 7.82
CA LEU A 18 -7.35 -7.97 6.85
C LEU A 18 -7.08 -9.33 7.49
N PRO A 19 -7.85 -9.70 8.53
CA PRO A 19 -7.53 -10.91 9.31
C PRO A 19 -7.62 -12.21 8.51
N GLU A 20 -8.40 -12.23 7.44
CA GLU A 20 -8.57 -13.42 6.62
C GLU A 20 -7.60 -13.47 5.45
N ASN A 21 -6.77 -12.43 5.29
CA ASN A 21 -5.78 -12.40 4.21
C ASN A 21 -4.59 -13.28 4.56
N GLU A 22 -4.34 -14.29 3.73
CA GLU A 22 -3.25 -15.24 3.95
C GLU A 22 -1.94 -14.83 3.28
N LEU A 23 -1.94 -13.75 2.50
CA LEU A 23 -0.75 -13.28 1.82
C LEU A 23 0.22 -12.63 2.80
N ASN A 24 1.51 -12.74 2.51
CA ASN A 24 2.52 -12.00 3.29
C ASN A 24 2.48 -10.51 2.91
N VAL A 25 3.29 -9.68 3.60
CA VAL A 25 3.29 -8.23 3.39
C VAL A 25 3.59 -7.88 1.93
N THR A 26 4.63 -8.47 1.35
CA THR A 26 5.04 -8.19 -0.03
C THR A 26 3.93 -8.55 -1.00
N GLU A 27 3.34 -9.73 -0.85
CA GLU A 27 2.25 -10.17 -1.72
C GLU A 27 1.01 -9.29 -1.56
N THR A 28 0.67 -8.93 -0.33
CA THR A 28 -0.47 -8.06 -0.07
C THR A 28 -0.29 -6.70 -0.74
N VAL A 29 0.90 -6.12 -0.62
CA VAL A 29 1.22 -4.84 -1.25
C VAL A 29 1.19 -4.97 -2.78
N HIS A 30 1.71 -6.07 -3.32
CA HIS A 30 1.70 -6.30 -4.76
C HIS A 30 0.27 -6.40 -5.31
N HIS A 31 -0.65 -6.97 -4.53
CA HIS A 31 -2.06 -7.09 -4.92
C HIS A 31 -2.91 -5.93 -4.38
N PHE A 32 -2.31 -4.76 -4.24
CA PHE A 32 -2.96 -3.60 -3.61
C PHE A 32 -4.30 -3.22 -4.25
N ARG A 33 -4.44 -3.43 -5.55
CA ARG A 33 -5.67 -3.07 -6.24
C ARG A 33 -6.87 -3.88 -5.78
N ASP A 34 -6.63 -5.09 -5.24
CA ASP A 34 -7.70 -5.94 -4.73
C ASP A 34 -8.34 -5.38 -3.47
N PHE A 35 -7.62 -4.52 -2.76
CA PHE A 35 -8.08 -3.96 -1.49
C PHE A 35 -8.66 -2.55 -1.63
N LEU A 36 -8.39 -1.90 -2.76
CA LEU A 36 -8.99 -0.60 -3.05
C LEU A 36 -10.49 -0.76 -3.31
N PRO A 37 -11.30 0.24 -3.05
CA PRO A 37 -10.93 1.58 -2.57
C PRO A 37 -10.83 1.71 -1.04
N HIS A 38 -11.07 0.64 -0.30
CA HIS A 38 -11.16 0.70 1.16
C HIS A 38 -9.80 0.75 1.85
N PHE A 39 -8.84 -0.03 1.36
CA PHE A 39 -7.53 -0.16 1.97
C PHE A 39 -6.42 -0.02 0.93
N LEU A 40 -5.32 0.59 1.32
CA LEU A 40 -4.11 0.63 0.49
C LEU A 40 -2.96 0.07 1.33
N PRO A 41 -2.60 -1.21 1.12
CA PRO A 41 -1.50 -1.81 1.87
C PRO A 41 -0.15 -1.28 1.38
N LEU A 42 0.73 -0.99 2.33
CA LEU A 42 2.05 -0.44 2.08
C LEU A 42 3.09 -1.14 2.95
N VAL A 43 4.35 -1.08 2.52
CA VAL A 43 5.44 -1.57 3.35
C VAL A 43 5.81 -0.50 4.38
N HIS A 44 6.33 -0.94 5.52
CA HIS A 44 6.78 -0.03 6.56
C HIS A 44 7.97 0.78 6.06
N PRO A 45 7.94 2.13 6.17
CA PRO A 45 9.07 2.96 5.76
C PRO A 45 10.27 2.69 6.66
N SER A 46 11.40 2.32 6.04
CA SER A 46 12.61 1.98 6.77
C SER A 46 13.81 2.08 5.82
N PRO A 47 14.97 2.52 6.31
CA PRO A 47 16.18 2.49 5.50
C PRO A 47 16.53 1.09 4.98
N ARG A 48 16.11 0.04 5.69
CA ARG A 48 16.32 -1.34 5.27
C ARG A 48 15.54 -1.71 4.03
N ASN A 49 14.53 -0.94 3.68
CA ASN A 49 13.67 -1.22 2.53
C ASN A 49 14.35 -0.94 1.19
N GLN A 50 15.54 -0.36 1.17
CA GLN A 50 16.24 -0.13 -0.09
C GLN A 50 16.52 -1.44 -0.83
N ILE A 51 16.93 -2.48 -0.11
CA ILE A 51 17.15 -3.80 -0.72
C ILE A 51 15.82 -4.37 -1.22
N TRP A 52 14.77 -4.24 -0.42
CA TRP A 52 13.44 -4.69 -0.79
C TRP A 52 12.94 -3.95 -2.05
N LEU A 53 13.13 -2.64 -2.12
CA LEU A 53 12.71 -1.83 -3.28
C LEU A 53 13.44 -2.27 -4.55
N LYS A 54 14.72 -2.59 -4.46
CA LYS A 54 15.48 -3.09 -5.62
C LYS A 54 14.95 -4.42 -6.12
N LYS A 55 14.48 -5.27 -5.22
CA LYS A 55 13.91 -6.58 -5.57
C LYS A 55 12.46 -6.46 -6.03
N ASN A 56 11.79 -5.35 -5.74
CA ASN A 56 10.38 -5.16 -6.05
C ASN A 56 10.16 -3.81 -6.75
N PRO A 57 10.74 -3.62 -7.95
CA PRO A 57 10.64 -2.34 -8.65
C PRO A 57 9.21 -1.94 -8.99
N TRP A 58 8.29 -2.90 -9.06
CA TRP A 58 6.88 -2.63 -9.29
C TRP A 58 6.28 -1.69 -8.25
N PHE A 59 6.85 -1.66 -7.05
CA PHE A 59 6.34 -0.80 -5.99
C PHE A 59 6.41 0.68 -6.40
N GLU A 60 7.57 1.12 -6.87
CA GLU A 60 7.73 2.50 -7.32
C GLU A 60 6.95 2.78 -8.61
N GLN A 61 6.85 1.78 -9.47
CA GLN A 61 6.19 1.95 -10.75
C GLN A 61 4.68 1.97 -10.67
N GLU A 62 4.09 1.28 -9.70
CA GLU A 62 2.63 1.12 -9.61
C GLU A 62 2.04 1.77 -8.37
N ILE A 63 2.63 1.55 -7.20
CA ILE A 63 2.04 1.99 -5.94
C ILE A 63 2.32 3.45 -5.66
N VAL A 64 3.55 3.92 -5.89
CA VAL A 64 3.89 5.31 -5.65
C VAL A 64 3.03 6.26 -6.51
N PRO A 65 2.85 6.00 -7.82
CA PRO A 65 1.93 6.82 -8.61
C PRO A 65 0.50 6.78 -8.10
N THR A 66 0.02 5.61 -7.67
CA THR A 66 -1.33 5.47 -7.11
C THR A 66 -1.47 6.31 -5.85
N LEU A 67 -0.49 6.23 -4.96
CA LEU A 67 -0.48 7.01 -3.72
C LEU A 67 -0.45 8.50 -4.00
N GLN A 68 0.41 8.94 -4.92
CA GLN A 68 0.48 10.34 -5.31
C GLN A 68 -0.84 10.85 -5.86
N LYS A 69 -1.51 10.04 -6.67
CA LYS A 69 -2.81 10.39 -7.23
C LYS A 69 -3.86 10.56 -6.13
N GLN A 70 -3.85 9.68 -5.13
CA GLN A 70 -4.79 9.77 -4.01
C GLN A 70 -4.56 11.05 -3.19
N VAL A 71 -3.29 11.36 -2.88
CA VAL A 71 -2.94 12.58 -2.14
C VAL A 71 -3.32 13.81 -2.94
N LYS A 72 -3.03 13.82 -4.23
CA LYS A 72 -3.37 14.95 -5.09
C LYS A 72 -4.87 15.19 -5.15
N ALA A 73 -5.67 14.14 -5.19
CA ALA A 73 -7.12 14.25 -5.20
C ALA A 73 -7.63 14.94 -3.94
N ILE A 74 -7.01 14.69 -2.80
CA ILE A 74 -7.38 15.37 -1.54
C ILE A 74 -7.03 16.84 -1.59
N LEU A 75 -5.80 17.14 -2.02
CA LEU A 75 -5.30 18.52 -2.03
C LEU A 75 -6.02 19.40 -3.05
N SER A 76 -6.69 18.78 -4.01
CA SER A 76 -7.41 19.50 -5.07
C SER A 76 -8.86 19.82 -4.71
N ARG A 77 -9.29 19.45 -3.55
CA ARG A 77 -10.68 19.72 -3.13
C ARG A 77 -10.90 21.18 -2.80
#